data_0ad6daab345d9fe7eb0c7c3995490560
#
_entry.id   0ad6daab345d9fe7eb0c7c3995490560
#
_cell.length_a   1.000
_cell.length_b   1.000
_cell.length_c   1.000
_cell.angle_alpha   90.00
_cell.angle_beta   90.00
_cell.angle_gamma   90.00
#
_symmetry.space_group_name_H-M   'P 1'
#
loop_
_entity.id
_entity.type
_entity.pdbx_description
1 polymer ?
#
loop_
_entity_poly.entity_id
_entity_poly.type
_entity_poly.pdbx_seq_one_letter_code
_entity_poly.pdbx_strand_id
1 'polypeptide(L)'
;MAISEEAKVIEAENSTVVLSAFNRIPYGLINEEVSGYTNDVLAELTQICGYYKVYKEGAKFITEGSNGDYVPSNLPYKMAASLINKEARFLFADAPDITITTKGDLGKASEEAKNQITVMSDLVKTILDANKFEQQLIKAARDCFIGKRVACLVNFNEEDGVTVTFLPPTQFLYEMNIGNTKLTKFVAFIIVKDSITLSEKRIFKKKYELEHKPDGTDVVYLEEQLYDGAGRLLEDVTARQEIMLDKIPAIVILNDGLTGDADGESEIEILKDYESWYSKLSNADIDSERKSMNQIKYTIDMDSNSTKGLSTAPGAFWDLGSDQNLDHPSPSVGTINPDTSYSSALQSSLDRIKSTGYDQVDMPDINLQTMSGAITSGKALKAIYWPLIIRCKEKMKTWGPQLEAMVSIIIDGSIVYPNCIKRYTDDFLVSVAYEVDVEQNIPIPDDEVEEKNVDLAEVTAQVMSRKSYMKKWYQLTDDEVSEELEQIAIERQILEEASFPMNGETVPYPEAKDEGEPVESELDEPEDVINEDIEETVEEDENVDDQSDEVNVN
;
A
#
# COMPACT_ATOMS: atom_id res chain seq x y z
N MET A 1 -16.26 22.37 31.57
CA MET A 1 -15.22 23.31 32.02
C MET A 1 -14.85 24.18 30.82
N ALA A 2 -15.04 25.50 30.90
CA ALA A 2 -14.63 26.38 29.81
C ALA A 2 -13.09 26.42 29.79
N ILE A 3 -12.49 26.06 28.70
CA ILE A 3 -11.04 26.20 28.46
C ILE A 3 -10.75 27.71 28.49
N SER A 4 -9.76 28.16 29.27
CA SER A 4 -9.40 29.57 29.36
C SER A 4 -8.96 30.11 27.97
N GLU A 5 -9.17 31.38 27.72
CA GLU A 5 -8.76 32.01 26.46
C GLU A 5 -7.25 31.86 26.21
N GLU A 6 -6.43 31.87 27.25
CA GLU A 6 -4.98 31.63 27.17
C GLU A 6 -4.66 30.18 26.69
N ALA A 7 -5.42 29.18 27.15
CA ALA A 7 -5.23 27.80 26.70
C ALA A 7 -5.61 27.63 25.21
N LYS A 8 -6.63 28.35 24.72
CA LYS A 8 -7.00 28.36 23.29
C LYS A 8 -5.95 29.02 22.43
N VAL A 9 -5.30 30.08 22.90
CA VAL A 9 -4.20 30.76 22.18
C VAL A 9 -2.98 29.83 22.10
N ILE A 10 -2.62 29.14 23.19
CA ILE A 10 -1.51 28.20 23.24
C ILE A 10 -1.79 26.98 22.34
N GLU A 11 -3.03 26.47 22.31
CA GLU A 11 -3.42 25.41 21.37
C GLU A 11 -3.32 25.87 19.92
N ALA A 12 -3.79 27.07 19.60
CA ALA A 12 -3.71 27.64 18.25
C ALA A 12 -2.25 27.87 17.82
N GLU A 13 -1.40 28.40 18.70
CA GLU A 13 0.03 28.58 18.42
C GLU A 13 0.75 27.23 18.22
N ASN A 14 0.47 26.23 19.05
CA ASN A 14 1.02 24.90 18.90
C ASN A 14 0.54 24.22 17.61
N SER A 15 -0.74 24.40 17.25
CA SER A 15 -1.31 23.91 16.00
C SER A 15 -0.64 24.54 14.78
N THR A 16 -0.38 25.83 14.85
CA THR A 16 0.33 26.58 13.78
C THR A 16 1.77 26.07 13.60
N VAL A 17 2.47 25.78 14.70
CA VAL A 17 3.83 25.21 14.64
C VAL A 17 3.81 23.79 14.05
N VAL A 18 2.85 22.97 14.42
CA VAL A 18 2.70 21.62 13.85
C VAL A 18 2.39 21.68 12.36
N LEU A 19 1.44 22.51 11.95
CA LEU A 19 1.11 22.73 10.54
C LEU A 19 2.35 23.21 9.74
N SER A 20 3.09 24.18 10.24
CA SER A 20 4.28 24.70 9.56
C SER A 20 5.39 23.65 9.41
N ALA A 21 5.54 22.74 10.37
CA ALA A 21 6.56 21.71 10.35
C ALA A 21 6.29 20.61 9.31
N PHE A 22 5.03 20.19 9.14
CA PHE A 22 4.66 19.09 8.25
C PHE A 22 4.05 19.55 6.92
N ASN A 23 3.22 20.58 6.94
CA ASN A 23 2.52 21.05 5.77
C ASN A 23 3.32 22.05 4.93
N ARG A 24 4.19 22.83 5.55
CA ARG A 24 5.00 23.88 4.91
C ARG A 24 4.18 25.00 4.25
N ILE A 25 2.88 25.03 4.41
CA ILE A 25 1.98 26.06 3.92
C ILE A 25 1.67 27.02 5.06
N PRO A 26 1.85 28.34 4.86
CA PRO A 26 1.52 29.34 5.87
C PRO A 26 0.02 29.31 6.21
N TYR A 27 -0.27 29.41 7.49
CA TYR A 27 -1.63 29.48 8.01
C TYR A 27 -2.50 30.55 7.34
N GLY A 28 -1.94 31.73 7.08
CA GLY A 28 -2.64 32.84 6.46
C GLY A 28 -3.27 32.48 5.11
N LEU A 29 -2.55 31.69 4.28
CA LEU A 29 -3.06 31.27 2.96
C LEU A 29 -4.23 30.29 3.07
N ILE A 30 -4.22 29.43 4.07
CA ILE A 30 -5.33 28.50 4.35
C ILE A 30 -6.54 29.30 4.86
N ASN A 31 -6.30 30.25 5.78
CA ASN A 31 -7.35 31.04 6.39
C ASN A 31 -8.08 31.95 5.41
N GLU A 32 -7.40 32.44 4.37
CA GLU A 32 -8.01 33.25 3.30
C GLU A 32 -9.07 32.48 2.52
N GLU A 33 -8.88 31.16 2.36
CA GLU A 33 -9.77 30.33 1.54
C GLU A 33 -10.95 29.73 2.31
N VAL A 34 -10.85 29.68 3.65
CA VAL A 34 -11.85 29.04 4.53
C VAL A 34 -12.59 30.09 5.35
N SER A 35 -13.47 30.85 4.70
CA SER A 35 -14.28 31.85 5.40
C SER A 35 -15.40 31.19 6.20
N GLY A 36 -15.37 31.35 7.54
CA GLY A 36 -16.45 30.95 8.45
C GLY A 36 -16.26 29.61 9.17
N TYR A 37 -15.47 28.68 8.64
CA TYR A 37 -15.19 27.35 9.24
C TYR A 37 -13.71 27.12 9.54
N THR A 38 -12.96 28.15 9.70
CA THR A 38 -11.49 28.14 9.84
C THR A 38 -11.00 27.21 10.94
N ASN A 39 -11.66 27.23 12.11
CA ASN A 39 -11.22 26.43 13.25
C ASN A 39 -11.37 24.94 13.04
N ASP A 40 -12.44 24.49 12.37
CA ASP A 40 -12.70 23.08 12.13
C ASP A 40 -11.73 22.51 11.08
N VAL A 41 -11.53 23.23 9.99
CA VAL A 41 -10.56 22.85 8.95
C VAL A 41 -9.13 22.82 9.49
N LEU A 42 -8.78 23.78 10.34
CA LEU A 42 -7.45 23.81 10.98
C LEU A 42 -7.27 22.67 11.99
N ALA A 43 -8.30 22.34 12.75
CA ALA A 43 -8.27 21.21 13.68
C ALA A 43 -8.05 19.90 12.89
N GLU A 44 -8.77 19.73 11.79
CA GLU A 44 -8.61 18.59 10.90
C GLU A 44 -7.20 18.51 10.28
N LEU A 45 -6.70 19.59 9.68
CA LEU A 45 -5.35 19.64 9.14
C LEU A 45 -4.28 19.37 10.20
N THR A 46 -4.49 19.84 11.43
CA THR A 46 -3.60 19.54 12.56
C THR A 46 -3.63 18.05 12.90
N GLN A 47 -4.81 17.45 12.92
CA GLN A 47 -4.97 16.01 13.12
C GLN A 47 -4.25 15.21 12.02
N ILE A 48 -4.45 15.58 10.77
CA ILE A 48 -3.75 14.96 9.61
C ILE A 48 -2.24 15.10 9.74
N CYS A 49 -1.72 16.27 10.11
CA CYS A 49 -0.30 16.46 10.38
C CYS A 49 0.19 15.55 11.54
N GLY A 50 -0.65 15.33 12.55
CA GLY A 50 -0.40 14.37 13.61
C GLY A 50 -0.25 12.94 13.09
N TYR A 51 -1.09 12.52 12.16
CA TYR A 51 -0.98 11.20 11.51
C TYR A 51 0.32 11.04 10.72
N TYR A 52 0.71 12.03 9.93
CA TYR A 52 2.01 12.03 9.24
C TYR A 52 3.19 11.94 10.22
N LYS A 53 3.05 12.55 11.40
CA LYS A 53 4.06 12.44 12.44
C LYS A 53 4.16 11.02 12.97
N VAL A 54 3.04 10.38 13.29
CA VAL A 54 3.02 8.97 13.70
C VAL A 54 3.63 8.07 12.63
N TYR A 55 3.26 8.25 11.37
CA TYR A 55 3.82 7.48 10.27
C TYR A 55 5.36 7.63 10.16
N LYS A 56 5.90 8.84 10.34
CA LYS A 56 7.33 9.11 10.19
C LYS A 56 8.15 8.77 11.43
N GLU A 57 7.65 9.08 12.60
CA GLU A 57 8.38 9.02 13.86
C GLU A 57 7.95 7.83 14.74
N GLY A 58 6.79 7.26 14.50
CA GLY A 58 6.12 6.28 15.35
C GLY A 58 5.15 6.94 16.33
N ALA A 59 4.22 6.13 16.86
CA ALA A 59 3.28 6.58 17.89
C ALA A 59 4.01 6.93 19.18
N LYS A 60 3.57 8.00 19.85
CA LYS A 60 4.12 8.39 21.14
C LYS A 60 3.68 7.38 22.21
N PHE A 61 4.61 7.01 23.07
CA PHE A 61 4.35 6.19 24.24
C PHE A 61 5.04 6.81 25.46
N ILE A 62 4.51 6.51 26.65
CA ILE A 62 5.05 7.03 27.90
C ILE A 62 6.10 6.05 28.40
N THR A 63 7.34 6.51 28.51
CA THR A 63 8.41 5.80 29.20
C THR A 63 8.44 6.19 30.67
N GLU A 64 8.96 5.32 31.52
CA GLU A 64 9.28 5.69 32.89
C GLU A 64 10.29 6.84 32.88
N GLY A 65 10.18 7.76 33.85
CA GLY A 65 11.11 8.88 33.94
C GLY A 65 12.53 8.42 34.18
N SER A 66 13.51 9.15 33.62
CA SER A 66 14.91 8.91 33.94
C SER A 66 15.16 9.16 35.44
N ASN A 67 15.76 8.20 36.10
CA ASN A 67 16.11 8.31 37.51
C ASN A 67 17.61 8.23 37.68
N GLY A 68 18.26 9.37 37.92
CA GLY A 68 19.70 9.47 38.13
C GLY A 68 20.51 8.99 36.92
N ASP A 69 21.15 7.85 37.08
CA ASP A 69 22.08 7.28 36.06
C ASP A 69 21.40 6.40 35.02
N TYR A 70 20.08 6.26 35.06
CA TYR A 70 19.34 5.40 34.17
C TYR A 70 18.48 6.17 33.17
N VAL A 71 18.73 5.93 31.88
CA VAL A 71 17.92 6.45 30.78
C VAL A 71 17.11 5.30 30.19
N PRO A 72 15.77 5.34 30.25
CA PRO A 72 14.91 4.33 29.67
C PRO A 72 15.07 4.21 28.15
N SER A 73 14.85 3.03 27.63
CA SER A 73 14.80 2.78 26.20
C SER A 73 13.63 3.56 25.57
N ASN A 74 13.84 4.10 24.38
CA ASN A 74 12.85 4.87 23.64
C ASN A 74 12.93 4.53 22.14
N LEU A 75 12.64 3.30 21.80
CA LEU A 75 12.63 2.79 20.43
C LEU A 75 11.18 2.70 19.93
N PRO A 76 10.75 3.55 18.98
CA PRO A 76 9.43 3.46 18.41
C PRO A 76 9.35 2.29 17.40
N TYR A 77 8.35 1.45 17.53
CA TYR A 77 8.01 0.41 16.57
C TYR A 77 6.97 0.97 15.59
N LYS A 78 7.39 1.20 14.35
CA LYS A 78 6.55 1.82 13.30
C LYS A 78 5.64 0.79 12.62
N MET A 79 4.75 0.18 13.38
CA MET A 79 3.84 -0.86 12.89
C MET A 79 2.86 -0.30 11.86
N ALA A 80 2.22 0.82 12.16
CA ALA A 80 1.28 1.48 11.26
C ALA A 80 1.92 1.85 9.92
N ALA A 81 3.14 2.42 9.95
CA ALA A 81 3.86 2.73 8.71
C ALA A 81 4.18 1.48 7.89
N SER A 82 4.51 0.37 8.54
CA SER A 82 4.76 -0.91 7.86
C SER A 82 3.51 -1.45 7.18
N LEU A 83 2.37 -1.45 7.88
CA LEU A 83 1.09 -1.96 7.39
C LEU A 83 0.57 -1.11 6.22
N ILE A 84 0.53 0.21 6.36
CA ILE A 84 0.15 1.14 5.30
C ILE A 84 1.02 0.96 4.04
N ASN A 85 2.33 0.78 4.22
CA ASN A 85 3.21 0.54 3.07
C ASN A 85 2.92 -0.79 2.36
N LYS A 86 2.59 -1.84 3.12
CA LYS A 86 2.22 -3.14 2.55
C LYS A 86 0.89 -3.06 1.81
N GLU A 87 -0.11 -2.43 2.41
CA GLU A 87 -1.44 -2.25 1.82
C GLU A 87 -1.39 -1.43 0.54
N ALA A 88 -0.72 -0.27 0.55
CA ALA A 88 -0.57 0.57 -0.64
C ALA A 88 0.19 -0.13 -1.78
N ARG A 89 1.18 -0.97 -1.46
CA ARG A 89 1.87 -1.79 -2.45
C ARG A 89 0.96 -2.91 -2.97
N PHE A 90 0.19 -3.53 -2.12
CA PHE A 90 -0.71 -4.60 -2.54
C PHE A 90 -1.84 -4.07 -3.42
N LEU A 91 -2.34 -2.86 -3.13
CA LEU A 91 -3.39 -2.23 -3.93
C LEU A 91 -2.92 -1.83 -5.33
N PHE A 92 -1.68 -1.33 -5.47
CA PHE A 92 -1.15 -0.74 -6.70
C PHE A 92 0.28 -1.21 -7.05
N ALA A 93 0.66 -2.46 -6.70
CA ALA A 93 1.91 -3.05 -7.16
C ALA A 93 1.90 -3.20 -8.68
N ASP A 94 0.76 -3.67 -9.18
CA ASP A 94 0.43 -3.66 -10.60
C ASP A 94 -0.57 -2.51 -10.82
N ALA A 95 -0.30 -1.70 -11.84
CA ALA A 95 -1.21 -0.60 -12.18
C ALA A 95 -2.57 -1.16 -12.59
N PRO A 96 -3.68 -0.46 -12.28
CA PRO A 96 -4.98 -0.86 -12.75
C PRO A 96 -5.07 -0.75 -14.26
N ASP A 97 -5.76 -1.69 -14.89
CA ASP A 97 -6.02 -1.67 -16.32
C ASP A 97 -7.07 -0.61 -16.65
N ILE A 98 -6.71 0.32 -17.53
CA ILE A 98 -7.59 1.39 -17.98
C ILE A 98 -8.04 1.08 -19.40
N THR A 99 -9.32 0.80 -19.56
CA THR A 99 -9.93 0.48 -20.84
C THR A 99 -10.90 1.60 -21.27
N ILE A 100 -10.74 2.08 -22.50
CA ILE A 100 -11.61 3.08 -23.09
C ILE A 100 -12.41 2.42 -24.21
N THR A 101 -13.73 2.50 -24.14
CA THR A 101 -14.66 1.89 -25.10
C THR A 101 -15.66 2.89 -25.65
N THR A 102 -16.29 2.56 -26.78
CA THR A 102 -17.40 3.38 -27.30
C THR A 102 -18.64 3.19 -26.42
N LYS A 103 -19.26 4.29 -26.04
CA LYS A 103 -20.53 4.23 -25.28
C LYS A 103 -21.64 3.62 -26.14
N GLY A 104 -22.20 2.50 -25.71
CA GLY A 104 -23.30 1.80 -26.38
C GLY A 104 -22.85 0.48 -27.05
N ASP A 105 -23.70 -0.06 -27.95
CA ASP A 105 -23.48 -1.35 -28.61
C ASP A 105 -22.21 -1.31 -29.51
N LEU A 106 -21.14 -1.99 -29.10
CA LEU A 106 -19.86 -2.12 -29.82
C LEU A 106 -20.05 -2.56 -31.29
N GLY A 107 -21.11 -3.34 -31.59
CA GLY A 107 -21.41 -3.80 -32.94
C GLY A 107 -22.00 -2.73 -33.88
N LYS A 108 -22.42 -1.58 -33.35
CA LYS A 108 -23.04 -0.50 -34.11
C LYS A 108 -22.16 0.76 -34.23
N ALA A 109 -21.01 0.79 -33.55
CA ALA A 109 -20.08 1.90 -33.63
C ALA A 109 -19.48 1.99 -35.05
N SER A 110 -19.38 3.21 -35.59
CA SER A 110 -18.73 3.42 -36.87
C SER A 110 -17.23 3.12 -36.77
N GLU A 111 -16.60 2.72 -37.88
CA GLU A 111 -15.16 2.49 -37.92
C GLU A 111 -14.37 3.75 -37.52
N GLU A 112 -14.87 4.93 -37.87
CA GLU A 112 -14.28 6.21 -37.45
C GLU A 112 -14.31 6.38 -35.93
N ALA A 113 -15.40 6.00 -35.25
CA ALA A 113 -15.50 6.07 -33.80
C ALA A 113 -14.52 5.09 -33.12
N LYS A 114 -14.38 3.87 -33.65
CA LYS A 114 -13.42 2.89 -33.13
C LYS A 114 -11.97 3.38 -33.27
N ASN A 115 -11.62 3.95 -34.42
CA ASN A 115 -10.30 4.54 -34.64
C ASN A 115 -10.03 5.69 -33.65
N GLN A 116 -11.01 6.54 -33.40
CA GLN A 116 -10.87 7.64 -32.43
C GLN A 116 -10.67 7.09 -30.99
N ILE A 117 -11.38 6.05 -30.60
CA ILE A 117 -11.17 5.40 -29.29
C ILE A 117 -9.76 4.84 -29.16
N THR A 118 -9.23 4.22 -30.21
CA THR A 118 -7.84 3.73 -30.22
C THR A 118 -6.85 4.88 -30.03
N VAL A 119 -7.01 6.00 -30.76
CA VAL A 119 -6.16 7.19 -30.61
C VAL A 119 -6.28 7.78 -29.20
N MET A 120 -7.48 7.83 -28.62
CA MET A 120 -7.70 8.28 -27.23
C MET A 120 -6.98 7.38 -26.22
N SER A 121 -7.08 6.07 -26.40
CA SER A 121 -6.44 5.09 -25.52
C SER A 121 -4.90 5.22 -25.56
N ASP A 122 -4.33 5.29 -26.75
CA ASP A 122 -2.88 5.46 -26.94
C ASP A 122 -2.38 6.80 -26.38
N LEU A 123 -3.15 7.87 -26.57
CA LEU A 123 -2.82 9.18 -26.00
C LEU A 123 -2.84 9.16 -24.48
N VAL A 124 -3.91 8.63 -23.85
CA VAL A 124 -4.02 8.53 -22.39
C VAL A 124 -2.86 7.73 -21.82
N LYS A 125 -2.55 6.57 -22.41
CA LYS A 125 -1.42 5.74 -22.01
C LYS A 125 -0.10 6.53 -22.08
N THR A 126 0.15 7.21 -23.20
CA THR A 126 1.37 8.02 -23.38
C THR A 126 1.48 9.16 -22.35
N ILE A 127 0.35 9.83 -22.02
CA ILE A 127 0.31 10.88 -21.01
C ILE A 127 0.61 10.29 -19.62
N LEU A 128 -0.01 9.17 -19.25
CA LEU A 128 0.19 8.53 -17.95
C LEU A 128 1.63 8.04 -17.78
N ASP A 129 2.22 7.44 -18.81
CA ASP A 129 3.62 7.00 -18.83
C ASP A 129 4.58 8.21 -18.68
N ALA A 130 4.36 9.29 -19.42
CA ALA A 130 5.16 10.51 -19.33
C ALA A 130 5.12 11.13 -17.92
N ASN A 131 3.99 11.00 -17.23
CA ASN A 131 3.80 11.47 -15.87
C ASN A 131 4.28 10.46 -14.79
N LYS A 132 4.78 9.27 -15.16
CA LYS A 132 5.15 8.20 -14.23
C LYS A 132 4.01 7.87 -13.25
N PHE A 133 2.81 7.73 -13.81
CA PHE A 133 1.56 7.58 -13.06
C PHE A 133 1.62 6.43 -12.04
N GLU A 134 2.10 5.25 -12.43
CA GLU A 134 2.23 4.09 -11.55
C GLU A 134 3.03 4.38 -10.27
N GLN A 135 4.16 5.11 -10.41
CA GLN A 135 4.98 5.48 -9.26
C GLN A 135 4.28 6.51 -8.35
N GLN A 136 3.49 7.41 -8.94
CA GLN A 136 2.71 8.39 -8.19
C GLN A 136 1.56 7.71 -7.45
N LEU A 137 0.90 6.73 -8.07
CA LEU A 137 -0.28 6.04 -7.55
C LEU A 137 -0.01 5.36 -6.20
N ILE A 138 1.10 4.61 -6.07
CA ILE A 138 1.50 4.00 -4.79
C ILE A 138 1.75 5.06 -3.70
N LYS A 139 2.33 6.21 -4.07
CA LYS A 139 2.56 7.31 -3.12
C LYS A 139 1.24 7.96 -2.71
N ALA A 140 0.36 8.18 -3.67
CA ALA A 140 -0.97 8.73 -3.46
C ALA A 140 -1.82 7.83 -2.54
N ALA A 141 -1.74 6.50 -2.71
CA ALA A 141 -2.41 5.55 -1.83
C ALA A 141 -1.92 5.68 -0.38
N ARG A 142 -0.59 5.80 -0.17
CA ARG A 142 -0.04 6.03 1.18
C ARG A 142 -0.55 7.33 1.78
N ASP A 143 -0.52 8.42 1.01
CA ASP A 143 -1.01 9.71 1.48
C ASP A 143 -2.51 9.67 1.79
N CYS A 144 -3.30 8.95 1.01
CA CYS A 144 -4.72 8.71 1.24
C CYS A 144 -4.97 7.94 2.55
N PHE A 145 -4.27 6.84 2.78
CA PHE A 145 -4.42 5.99 3.97
C PHE A 145 -3.94 6.70 5.25
N ILE A 146 -2.91 7.54 5.16
CA ILE A 146 -2.45 8.35 6.28
C ILE A 146 -3.40 9.51 6.55
N GLY A 147 -3.77 10.25 5.51
CA GLY A 147 -4.38 11.57 5.63
C GLY A 147 -5.86 11.61 5.27
N LYS A 148 -6.57 10.47 5.28
CA LYS A 148 -8.00 10.32 4.99
C LYS A 148 -8.38 10.50 3.52
N ARG A 149 -7.62 11.27 2.75
CA ARG A 149 -7.92 11.62 1.35
C ARG A 149 -6.67 11.99 0.56
N VAL A 150 -6.79 11.97 -0.74
CA VAL A 150 -5.78 12.45 -1.68
C VAL A 150 -6.48 13.13 -2.85
N ALA A 151 -5.87 14.13 -3.47
CA ALA A 151 -6.39 14.72 -4.68
C ALA A 151 -5.45 14.47 -5.86
N CYS A 152 -6.02 14.41 -7.06
CA CYS A 152 -5.26 14.43 -8.29
C CYS A 152 -5.68 15.66 -9.11
N LEU A 153 -4.71 16.46 -9.53
CA LEU A 153 -4.88 17.64 -10.34
C LEU A 153 -4.33 17.37 -11.74
N VAL A 154 -5.14 17.61 -12.75
CA VAL A 154 -4.74 17.54 -14.16
C VAL A 154 -4.55 18.96 -14.68
N ASN A 155 -3.36 19.28 -15.19
CA ASN A 155 -3.05 20.57 -15.76
C ASN A 155 -2.76 20.46 -17.25
N PHE A 156 -3.21 21.45 -17.99
CA PHE A 156 -2.99 21.57 -19.43
C PHE A 156 -2.10 22.79 -19.67
N ASN A 157 -0.90 22.56 -20.17
CA ASN A 157 0.07 23.61 -20.49
C ASN A 157 0.68 23.34 -21.87
N GLU A 158 0.82 24.37 -22.69
CA GLU A 158 1.41 24.20 -24.03
C GLU A 158 2.89 23.83 -23.99
N GLU A 159 3.63 24.28 -22.96
CA GLU A 159 5.06 24.00 -22.81
C GLU A 159 5.32 22.61 -22.23
N ASP A 160 4.61 22.25 -21.14
CA ASP A 160 4.82 21.01 -20.39
C ASP A 160 3.93 19.85 -20.87
N GLY A 161 2.89 20.16 -21.63
CA GLY A 161 1.87 19.22 -22.05
C GLY A 161 0.81 19.00 -20.96
N VAL A 162 0.28 17.79 -20.90
CA VAL A 162 -0.70 17.39 -19.89
C VAL A 162 0.04 16.80 -18.70
N THR A 163 -0.11 17.42 -17.52
CA THR A 163 0.53 16.95 -16.30
C THR A 163 -0.49 16.44 -15.29
N VAL A 164 -0.22 15.28 -14.71
CA VAL A 164 -1.04 14.61 -13.70
C VAL A 164 -0.26 14.64 -12.39
N THR A 165 -0.81 15.28 -11.35
CA THR A 165 -0.11 15.50 -10.08
C THR A 165 -1.00 15.12 -8.92
N PHE A 166 -0.57 14.16 -8.10
CA PHE A 166 -1.23 13.86 -6.84
C PHE A 166 -0.77 14.81 -5.73
N LEU A 167 -1.74 15.28 -4.95
CA LEU A 167 -1.53 16.21 -3.85
C LEU A 167 -1.93 15.54 -2.53
N PRO A 168 -1.05 15.56 -1.50
CA PRO A 168 -1.40 15.07 -0.18
C PRO A 168 -2.48 15.97 0.46
N PRO A 169 -3.28 15.48 1.42
CA PRO A 169 -4.41 16.19 2.00
C PRO A 169 -4.05 17.52 2.67
N THR A 170 -2.77 17.70 3.00
CA THR A 170 -2.25 18.95 3.57
C THR A 170 -1.94 20.02 2.53
N GLN A 171 -2.07 19.73 1.24
CA GLN A 171 -1.73 20.66 0.15
C GLN A 171 -2.93 21.03 -0.72
N PHE A 172 -4.14 20.68 -0.32
CA PHE A 172 -5.34 21.13 -1.02
C PHE A 172 -6.51 21.36 -0.07
N LEU A 173 -7.43 22.20 -0.52
CA LEU A 173 -8.74 22.41 0.06
C LEU A 173 -9.78 22.19 -1.03
N TYR A 174 -10.95 21.69 -0.68
CA TYR A 174 -12.01 21.44 -1.63
C TYR A 174 -13.39 21.67 -1.01
N GLU A 175 -14.35 21.97 -1.85
CA GLU A 175 -15.76 22.04 -1.51
C GLU A 175 -16.55 21.23 -2.53
N MET A 176 -17.54 20.48 -2.04
CA MET A 176 -18.46 19.71 -2.88
C MET A 176 -19.84 20.38 -2.90
N ASN A 177 -20.63 20.07 -3.91
CA ASN A 177 -22.05 20.45 -3.91
C ASN A 177 -22.81 19.69 -2.80
N ILE A 178 -24.05 20.12 -2.52
CA ILE A 178 -24.91 19.53 -1.47
C ILE A 178 -25.09 17.99 -1.62
N GLY A 179 -24.99 17.47 -2.83
CA GLY A 179 -25.11 16.03 -3.12
C GLY A 179 -23.79 15.26 -3.05
N ASN A 180 -22.68 15.90 -2.72
CA ASN A 180 -21.32 15.32 -2.75
C ASN A 180 -20.96 14.63 -4.08
N THR A 181 -21.50 15.13 -5.19
CA THR A 181 -21.32 14.54 -6.52
C THR A 181 -20.36 15.32 -7.42
N LYS A 182 -20.17 16.61 -7.14
CA LYS A 182 -19.39 17.51 -8.00
C LYS A 182 -18.58 18.50 -7.18
N LEU A 183 -17.31 18.69 -7.54
CA LEU A 183 -16.47 19.74 -6.96
C LEU A 183 -17.01 21.12 -7.36
N THR A 184 -17.19 21.99 -6.37
CA THR A 184 -17.58 23.40 -6.57
C THR A 184 -16.41 24.34 -6.38
N LYS A 185 -15.44 23.97 -5.54
CA LYS A 185 -14.20 24.71 -5.33
C LYS A 185 -13.04 23.75 -5.11
N PHE A 186 -11.88 24.07 -5.64
CA PHE A 186 -10.65 23.34 -5.41
C PHE A 186 -9.48 24.30 -5.34
N VAL A 187 -8.71 24.24 -4.26
CA VAL A 187 -7.52 25.07 -4.05
C VAL A 187 -6.32 24.18 -3.82
N ALA A 188 -5.34 24.24 -4.70
CA ALA A 188 -4.08 23.53 -4.60
C ALA A 188 -2.95 24.46 -4.15
N PHE A 189 -2.11 23.97 -3.24
CA PHE A 189 -0.90 24.65 -2.78
C PHE A 189 0.32 23.82 -3.18
N ILE A 190 0.93 24.15 -4.31
CA ILE A 190 2.08 23.43 -4.86
C ILE A 190 3.36 24.08 -4.37
N ILE A 191 4.20 23.31 -3.68
CA ILE A 191 5.47 23.79 -3.16
C ILE A 191 6.52 23.74 -4.25
N VAL A 192 6.94 24.90 -4.71
CA VAL A 192 7.97 25.06 -5.74
C VAL A 192 9.34 25.20 -5.09
N LYS A 193 10.32 24.46 -5.59
CA LYS A 193 11.70 24.51 -5.11
C LYS A 193 12.56 25.24 -6.14
N ASP A 194 12.90 26.48 -5.87
CA ASP A 194 13.69 27.30 -6.81
C ASP A 194 15.19 27.02 -6.76
N SER A 195 15.69 26.43 -5.69
CA SER A 195 17.12 26.15 -5.58
C SER A 195 17.45 24.86 -4.85
N ILE A 196 18.64 24.31 -5.12
CA ILE A 196 19.18 23.10 -4.47
C ILE A 196 19.30 23.31 -2.95
N THR A 197 19.52 24.53 -2.49
CA THR A 197 19.74 24.85 -1.07
C THR A 197 18.47 24.90 -0.23
N LEU A 198 17.28 24.78 -0.83
CA LEU A 198 15.98 24.80 -0.12
C LEU A 198 15.73 26.08 0.72
N SER A 199 16.56 27.10 0.61
CA SER A 199 16.48 28.33 1.41
C SER A 199 15.29 29.21 0.98
N GLU A 200 14.92 29.16 -0.28
CA GLU A 200 13.79 29.90 -0.83
C GLU A 200 12.70 28.94 -1.26
N LYS A 201 11.66 28.84 -0.45
CA LYS A 201 10.46 28.08 -0.78
C LYS A 201 9.45 29.07 -1.37
N ARG A 202 8.87 28.70 -2.51
CA ARG A 202 7.73 29.41 -3.08
C ARG A 202 6.52 28.49 -3.07
N ILE A 203 5.36 29.05 -2.92
CA ILE A 203 4.09 28.34 -2.90
C ILE A 203 3.27 28.87 -4.08
N PHE A 204 2.98 27.97 -5.00
CA PHE A 204 2.10 28.25 -6.12
C PHE A 204 0.69 27.83 -5.73
N LYS A 205 -0.19 28.84 -5.55
CA LYS A 205 -1.59 28.63 -5.23
C LYS A 205 -2.38 28.61 -6.52
N LYS A 206 -3.15 27.56 -6.72
CA LYS A 206 -4.02 27.37 -7.87
C LYS A 206 -5.44 27.15 -7.38
N LYS A 207 -6.34 28.02 -7.75
CA LYS A 207 -7.72 28.02 -7.29
C LYS A 207 -8.67 27.85 -8.47
N TYR A 208 -9.57 26.88 -8.34
CA TYR A 208 -10.66 26.63 -9.26
C TYR A 208 -11.99 26.84 -8.55
N GLU A 209 -12.91 27.55 -9.18
CA GLU A 209 -14.28 27.77 -8.71
C GLU A 209 -15.26 27.48 -9.83
N LEU A 210 -16.26 26.65 -9.54
CA LEU A 210 -17.35 26.34 -10.45
C LEU A 210 -18.52 27.27 -10.14
N GLU A 211 -18.97 28.03 -11.10
CA GLU A 211 -20.14 28.89 -11.00
C GLU A 211 -21.24 28.43 -11.95
N HIS A 212 -22.45 28.38 -11.44
CA HIS A 212 -23.64 28.07 -12.22
C HIS A 212 -24.23 29.38 -12.76
N LYS A 213 -24.17 29.58 -14.06
CA LYS A 213 -24.74 30.78 -14.70
C LYS A 213 -26.28 30.70 -14.75
N PRO A 214 -26.98 31.86 -14.79
CA PRO A 214 -28.45 31.88 -14.87
C PRO A 214 -29.03 31.21 -16.12
N ASP A 215 -28.24 31.01 -17.16
CA ASP A 215 -28.61 30.31 -18.39
C ASP A 215 -28.57 28.78 -18.27
N GLY A 216 -28.16 28.27 -17.09
CA GLY A 216 -28.04 26.83 -16.79
C GLY A 216 -26.69 26.22 -17.17
N THR A 217 -25.72 27.02 -17.62
CA THR A 217 -24.36 26.56 -17.94
C THR A 217 -23.45 26.62 -16.73
N ASP A 218 -22.63 25.58 -16.54
CA ASP A 218 -21.56 25.53 -15.55
C ASP A 218 -20.28 26.11 -16.16
N VAL A 219 -19.62 26.98 -15.43
CA VAL A 219 -18.38 27.62 -15.86
C VAL A 219 -17.35 27.56 -14.77
N VAL A 220 -16.13 27.19 -15.13
CA VAL A 220 -15.00 27.09 -14.20
C VAL A 220 -14.11 28.32 -14.34
N TYR A 221 -13.83 28.95 -13.22
CA TYR A 221 -12.86 30.02 -13.10
C TYR A 221 -11.55 29.50 -12.53
N LEU A 222 -10.44 29.99 -13.09
CA LEU A 222 -9.07 29.71 -12.62
C LEU A 222 -8.43 30.99 -12.12
N GLU A 223 -7.76 30.94 -10.99
CA GLU A 223 -6.88 31.95 -10.43
C GLU A 223 -5.56 31.33 -9.99
N GLU A 224 -4.43 31.94 -10.37
CA GLU A 224 -3.10 31.42 -10.05
C GLU A 224 -2.23 32.52 -9.44
N GLN A 225 -1.64 32.24 -8.29
CA GLN A 225 -0.86 33.17 -7.50
C GLN A 225 0.41 32.51 -6.96
N LEU A 226 1.51 33.28 -6.97
CA LEU A 226 2.79 32.84 -6.43
C LEU A 226 3.08 33.58 -5.13
N TYR A 227 3.39 32.82 -4.07
CA TYR A 227 3.72 33.32 -2.74
C TYR A 227 5.11 32.89 -2.32
N ASP A 228 5.72 33.69 -1.41
CA ASP A 228 6.93 33.29 -0.71
C ASP A 228 6.64 32.25 0.41
N GLY A 229 7.71 31.74 1.02
CA GLY A 229 7.56 30.77 2.12
C GLY A 229 6.91 31.34 3.40
N ALA A 230 6.74 32.65 3.49
CA ALA A 230 6.06 33.33 4.60
C ALA A 230 4.58 33.65 4.28
N GLY A 231 4.11 33.33 3.07
CA GLY A 231 2.75 33.59 2.63
C GLY A 231 2.51 35.02 2.11
N ARG A 232 3.56 35.73 1.69
CA ARG A 232 3.40 37.03 1.05
C ARG A 232 3.27 36.82 -0.45
N LEU A 233 2.29 37.50 -1.07
CA LEU A 233 2.09 37.48 -2.52
C LEU A 233 3.32 38.07 -3.21
N LEU A 234 3.93 37.27 -4.11
CA LEU A 234 5.03 37.69 -4.97
C LEU A 234 4.51 38.12 -6.34
N GLU A 235 3.61 37.35 -6.91
CA GLU A 235 3.11 37.57 -8.27
C GLU A 235 1.69 37.03 -8.40
N ASP A 236 0.86 37.79 -9.12
CA ASP A 236 -0.46 37.37 -9.56
C ASP A 236 -0.30 36.83 -11.00
N VAL A 237 -0.04 35.51 -11.10
CA VAL A 237 0.35 34.85 -12.36
C VAL A 237 -0.83 34.85 -13.34
N THR A 238 -2.00 34.45 -12.85
CA THR A 238 -3.23 34.44 -13.64
C THR A 238 -4.34 35.05 -12.81
N ALA A 239 -4.79 36.24 -13.21
CA ALA A 239 -5.99 36.82 -12.61
C ALA A 239 -7.21 35.93 -12.90
N ARG A 240 -8.21 35.99 -12.01
CA ARG A 240 -9.43 35.20 -12.16
C ARG A 240 -10.00 35.25 -13.57
N GLN A 241 -9.98 34.17 -14.29
CA GLN A 241 -10.45 34.02 -15.65
C GLN A 241 -11.26 32.76 -15.89
N GLU A 242 -12.18 32.81 -16.82
CA GLU A 242 -12.95 31.66 -17.26
C GLU A 242 -12.06 30.71 -18.08
N ILE A 243 -12.15 29.41 -17.82
CA ILE A 243 -11.49 28.38 -18.62
C ILE A 243 -12.52 27.61 -19.45
N MET A 244 -12.07 26.97 -20.53
CA MET A 244 -12.97 26.30 -21.47
C MET A 244 -13.49 24.92 -20.97
N LEU A 245 -13.11 24.50 -19.77
CA LEU A 245 -13.60 23.25 -19.18
C LEU A 245 -14.93 23.49 -18.46
N ASP A 246 -15.84 22.51 -18.54
CA ASP A 246 -17.14 22.52 -17.87
C ASP A 246 -17.10 21.93 -16.44
N LYS A 247 -15.95 21.40 -16.06
CA LYS A 247 -15.70 20.78 -14.74
C LYS A 247 -14.30 21.15 -14.24
N ILE A 248 -14.15 21.19 -12.92
CA ILE A 248 -12.85 21.41 -12.29
C ILE A 248 -11.91 20.26 -12.66
N PRO A 249 -10.70 20.51 -13.19
CA PRO A 249 -9.78 19.48 -13.63
C PRO A 249 -9.04 18.83 -12.45
N ALA A 250 -9.77 18.42 -11.44
CA ALA A 250 -9.27 17.74 -10.26
C ALA A 250 -10.26 16.68 -9.79
N ILE A 251 -9.74 15.65 -9.14
CA ILE A 251 -10.53 14.65 -8.43
C ILE A 251 -10.06 14.57 -6.97
N VAL A 252 -10.96 14.18 -6.08
CA VAL A 252 -10.66 13.92 -4.67
C VAL A 252 -11.06 12.48 -4.35
N ILE A 253 -10.13 11.71 -3.83
CA ILE A 253 -10.32 10.31 -3.47
C ILE A 253 -10.29 10.23 -1.95
N LEU A 254 -11.36 9.71 -1.36
CA LEU A 254 -11.48 9.51 0.08
C LEU A 254 -11.06 8.08 0.45
N ASN A 255 -10.49 7.90 1.64
CA ASN A 255 -10.16 6.59 2.17
C ASN A 255 -11.27 6.14 3.10
N ASP A 256 -12.07 5.18 2.66
CA ASP A 256 -13.21 4.62 3.39
C ASP A 256 -13.99 5.67 4.21
N GLY A 257 -14.85 5.26 5.09
CA GLY A 257 -15.61 6.16 5.97
C GLY A 257 -17.05 5.70 6.13
N LEU A 258 -17.71 6.24 7.15
CA LEU A 258 -19.11 5.95 7.41
C LEU A 258 -20.02 6.85 6.56
N THR A 259 -21.23 6.40 6.32
CA THR A 259 -22.21 7.10 5.45
C THR A 259 -22.48 8.56 5.83
N GLY A 260 -22.21 8.96 7.07
CA GLY A 260 -22.42 10.33 7.55
C GLY A 260 -21.15 11.20 7.55
N ASP A 261 -20.00 10.62 7.25
CA ASP A 261 -18.74 11.34 7.31
C ASP A 261 -18.52 12.15 6.03
N ALA A 262 -18.10 13.40 6.24
CA ALA A 262 -17.76 14.29 5.12
C ALA A 262 -16.40 13.94 4.50
N ASP A 263 -15.53 13.30 5.27
CA ASP A 263 -14.18 12.89 4.91
C ASP A 263 -13.96 11.41 5.19
N GLY A 264 -12.95 10.81 4.56
CA GLY A 264 -12.53 9.44 4.83
C GLY A 264 -11.90 9.24 6.22
N GLU A 265 -11.53 8.03 6.52
CA GLU A 265 -10.86 7.65 7.76
C GLU A 265 -9.35 7.42 7.54
N SER A 266 -8.56 7.60 8.61
CA SER A 266 -7.12 7.36 8.59
C SER A 266 -6.79 6.00 9.19
N GLU A 267 -5.99 5.20 8.49
CA GLU A 267 -5.45 3.94 9.03
C GLU A 267 -4.59 4.17 10.30
N ILE A 268 -3.96 5.32 10.38
CA ILE A 268 -3.18 5.70 11.57
C ILE A 268 -4.08 5.81 12.80
N GLU A 269 -5.31 6.32 12.65
CA GLU A 269 -6.25 6.45 13.77
C GLU A 269 -6.56 5.09 14.39
N ILE A 270 -6.73 4.08 13.54
CA ILE A 270 -7.02 2.70 13.95
C ILE A 270 -5.79 2.05 14.62
N LEU A 271 -4.59 2.31 14.08
CA LEU A 271 -3.37 1.57 14.45
C LEU A 271 -2.53 2.23 15.56
N LYS A 272 -2.65 3.55 15.77
CA LYS A 272 -1.76 4.33 16.66
C LYS A 272 -1.70 3.81 18.10
N ASP A 273 -2.83 3.34 18.63
CA ASP A 273 -2.91 2.89 20.02
C ASP A 273 -2.25 1.51 20.18
N TYR A 274 -2.43 0.60 19.22
CA TYR A 274 -1.74 -0.69 19.18
C TYR A 274 -0.23 -0.49 19.08
N GLU A 275 0.22 0.40 18.21
CA GLU A 275 1.63 0.75 18.04
C GLU A 275 2.24 1.36 19.31
N SER A 276 1.50 2.25 19.97
CA SER A 276 1.91 2.88 21.23
C SER A 276 2.11 1.83 22.33
N TRP A 277 1.15 0.94 22.53
CA TRP A 277 1.25 -0.12 23.52
C TRP A 277 2.34 -1.14 23.19
N TYR A 278 2.46 -1.53 21.94
CA TYR A 278 3.54 -2.44 21.48
C TYR A 278 4.91 -1.82 21.76
N SER A 279 5.10 -0.56 21.41
CA SER A 279 6.34 0.19 21.66
C SER A 279 6.64 0.28 23.16
N LYS A 280 5.64 0.60 23.98
CA LYS A 280 5.80 0.69 25.44
C LYS A 280 6.25 -0.61 26.05
N LEU A 281 5.57 -1.71 25.75
CA LEU A 281 5.87 -3.03 26.31
C LEU A 281 7.23 -3.55 25.83
N SER A 282 7.55 -3.39 24.53
CA SER A 282 8.85 -3.81 24.00
C SER A 282 10.01 -3.03 24.61
N ASN A 283 9.85 -1.73 24.86
CA ASN A 283 10.89 -0.94 25.54
C ASN A 283 11.03 -1.31 27.01
N ALA A 284 9.93 -1.62 27.69
CA ALA A 284 9.97 -2.12 29.06
C ALA A 284 10.71 -3.46 29.17
N ASP A 285 10.55 -4.33 28.18
CA ASP A 285 11.28 -5.61 28.09
C ASP A 285 12.79 -5.38 27.92
N ILE A 286 13.17 -4.57 26.94
CA ILE A 286 14.58 -4.17 26.72
C ILE A 286 15.20 -3.60 27.99
N ASP A 287 14.46 -2.76 28.70
CA ASP A 287 14.94 -2.16 29.95
C ASP A 287 15.07 -3.18 31.07
N SER A 288 14.18 -4.17 31.13
CA SER A 288 14.24 -5.27 32.09
C SER A 288 15.43 -6.19 31.79
N GLU A 289 15.68 -6.52 30.52
CA GLU A 289 16.87 -7.27 30.12
C GLU A 289 18.16 -6.50 30.47
N ARG A 290 18.22 -5.20 30.21
CA ARG A 290 19.38 -4.36 30.59
C ARG A 290 19.61 -4.34 32.09
N LYS A 291 18.54 -4.27 32.91
CA LYS A 291 18.64 -4.37 34.36
C LYS A 291 19.11 -5.75 34.80
N SER A 292 18.67 -6.82 34.14
CA SER A 292 19.11 -8.20 34.42
C SER A 292 20.58 -8.44 34.10
N MET A 293 21.08 -7.85 33.00
CA MET A 293 22.51 -7.91 32.65
C MET A 293 23.40 -7.16 33.64
N ASN A 294 22.86 -6.09 34.26
CA ASN A 294 23.59 -5.28 35.23
C ASN A 294 23.01 -5.52 36.64
N GLN A 295 23.24 -6.68 37.19
CA GLN A 295 22.74 -7.09 38.50
C GLN A 295 23.15 -6.10 39.58
N ILE A 296 22.21 -5.75 40.47
CA ILE A 296 22.50 -4.94 41.66
C ILE A 296 23.19 -5.83 42.65
N LYS A 297 24.42 -5.46 42.99
CA LYS A 297 25.22 -6.13 44.00
C LYS A 297 25.03 -5.35 45.33
N TYR A 298 24.80 -6.06 46.41
CA TYR A 298 24.68 -5.47 47.72
C TYR A 298 25.61 -6.17 48.70
N THR A 299 26.03 -5.42 49.71
CA THR A 299 26.85 -5.91 50.79
C THR A 299 26.15 -5.56 52.12
N ILE A 300 26.21 -6.47 53.09
CA ILE A 300 25.68 -6.27 54.42
C ILE A 300 26.85 -6.43 55.39
N ASP A 301 26.91 -5.55 56.40
CA ASP A 301 27.91 -5.56 57.49
C ASP A 301 29.37 -5.59 57.00
N MET A 302 29.61 -4.94 55.85
CA MET A 302 30.95 -4.80 55.27
C MET A 302 31.52 -3.42 55.54
N ASP A 303 32.84 -3.32 55.70
CA ASP A 303 33.54 -2.05 55.80
C ASP A 303 33.33 -1.21 54.52
N SER A 304 32.85 0.03 54.72
CA SER A 304 32.57 0.96 53.61
C SER A 304 33.80 1.31 52.76
N ASN A 305 35.03 1.14 53.29
CA ASN A 305 36.23 1.37 52.52
C ASN A 305 36.59 0.18 51.64
N SER A 306 36.29 -1.06 52.08
CA SER A 306 36.55 -2.26 51.29
C SER A 306 35.57 -2.42 50.14
N THR A 307 34.39 -1.77 50.20
CA THR A 307 33.34 -1.85 49.15
C THR A 307 33.49 -0.76 48.07
N LYS A 308 34.34 0.24 48.26
CA LYS A 308 34.55 1.32 47.27
C LYS A 308 35.43 0.84 46.09
N GLY A 309 34.93 1.09 44.89
CA GLY A 309 35.73 0.86 43.67
C GLY A 309 35.89 -0.61 43.24
N LEU A 310 35.03 -1.48 43.76
CA LEU A 310 35.06 -2.90 43.39
C LEU A 310 34.80 -3.10 41.89
N SER A 311 35.69 -3.86 41.24
CA SER A 311 35.57 -4.22 39.85
C SER A 311 34.34 -5.15 39.62
N THR A 312 33.57 -4.88 38.58
CA THR A 312 32.48 -5.75 38.13
C THR A 312 32.87 -6.53 36.85
N ALA A 313 34.13 -6.52 36.46
CA ALA A 313 34.63 -7.22 35.29
C ALA A 313 34.51 -8.75 35.46
N PRO A 314 34.36 -9.52 34.39
CA PRO A 314 34.37 -10.99 34.44
C PRO A 314 35.69 -11.48 35.09
N GLY A 315 35.57 -12.36 36.09
CA GLY A 315 36.71 -12.89 36.84
C GLY A 315 37.26 -11.95 37.92
N ALA A 316 36.58 -10.85 38.25
CA ALA A 316 36.96 -9.98 39.36
C ALA A 316 36.88 -10.74 40.69
N PHE A 317 37.94 -10.65 41.49
CA PHE A 317 38.01 -11.17 42.85
C PHE A 317 37.82 -10.01 43.83
N TRP A 318 36.96 -10.18 44.83
CA TRP A 318 36.71 -9.21 45.85
C TRP A 318 37.22 -9.70 47.20
N ASP A 319 38.17 -8.94 47.78
CA ASP A 319 38.62 -9.15 49.14
C ASP A 319 37.89 -8.12 50.03
N LEU A 320 36.95 -8.62 50.81
CA LEU A 320 36.01 -7.77 51.58
C LEU A 320 36.23 -8.00 53.07
N GLY A 321 36.42 -6.91 53.81
CA GLY A 321 36.50 -6.90 55.25
C GLY A 321 35.11 -6.65 55.90
N SER A 322 34.87 -7.27 57.03
CA SER A 322 33.65 -6.97 57.86
C SER A 322 33.79 -5.62 58.55
N ASP A 323 32.66 -4.96 58.82
CA ASP A 323 32.62 -3.72 59.59
C ASP A 323 32.92 -4.00 61.09
N GLN A 324 34.11 -3.57 61.54
CA GLN A 324 34.59 -3.76 62.92
C GLN A 324 33.87 -2.88 63.95
N ASN A 325 33.02 -1.96 63.50
CA ASN A 325 32.25 -1.08 64.38
C ASN A 325 30.93 -1.71 64.86
N LEU A 326 30.58 -2.91 64.34
CA LEU A 326 29.40 -3.63 64.73
C LEU A 326 29.72 -4.67 65.83
N ASP A 327 28.90 -4.80 66.85
CA ASP A 327 29.11 -5.72 67.96
C ASP A 327 29.04 -7.18 67.52
N HIS A 328 28.25 -7.52 66.51
CA HIS A 328 28.12 -8.85 65.92
C HIS A 328 27.92 -8.76 64.39
N PRO A 329 28.97 -8.49 63.62
CA PRO A 329 28.86 -8.40 62.16
C PRO A 329 28.55 -9.74 61.55
N SER A 330 27.55 -9.78 60.65
CA SER A 330 27.24 -10.96 59.79
C SER A 330 27.48 -10.59 58.34
N PRO A 331 28.76 -10.52 57.93
CA PRO A 331 29.11 -10.03 56.59
C PRO A 331 28.55 -10.94 55.51
N SER A 332 27.84 -10.35 54.58
CA SER A 332 27.31 -11.04 53.41
C SER A 332 27.36 -10.21 52.15
N VAL A 333 27.53 -10.88 51.02
CA VAL A 333 27.48 -10.31 49.68
C VAL A 333 26.39 -11.00 48.92
N GLY A 334 25.58 -10.28 48.25
CA GLY A 334 24.54 -10.85 47.44
C GLY A 334 24.31 -10.07 46.15
N THR A 335 23.55 -10.67 45.30
CA THR A 335 23.05 -10.03 44.06
C THR A 335 21.54 -10.08 44.05
N ILE A 336 20.92 -8.98 43.67
CA ILE A 336 19.48 -8.93 43.40
C ILE A 336 19.33 -9.25 41.90
N ASN A 337 18.78 -10.42 41.62
CA ASN A 337 18.43 -10.81 40.27
C ASN A 337 16.98 -10.38 40.01
N PRO A 338 16.71 -9.61 38.95
CA PRO A 338 15.35 -9.35 38.54
C PRO A 338 14.63 -10.68 38.23
N ASP A 339 13.35 -10.73 38.55
CA ASP A 339 12.50 -11.85 38.15
C ASP A 339 12.20 -11.77 36.66
N THR A 340 12.55 -12.81 35.91
CA THR A 340 12.31 -12.94 34.46
C THR A 340 11.10 -13.82 34.15
N SER A 341 10.35 -14.26 35.14
CA SER A 341 9.18 -15.14 34.98
C SER A 341 8.05 -14.52 34.13
N TYR A 342 8.02 -13.18 34.03
CA TYR A 342 7.04 -12.45 33.22
C TYR A 342 7.28 -12.58 31.70
N SER A 343 8.46 -12.99 31.24
CA SER A 343 8.88 -12.91 29.82
C SER A 343 7.91 -13.65 28.88
N SER A 344 7.44 -14.85 29.25
CA SER A 344 6.48 -15.60 28.43
C SER A 344 5.10 -14.92 28.34
N ALA A 345 4.63 -14.34 29.43
CA ALA A 345 3.36 -13.61 29.46
C ALA A 345 3.46 -12.31 28.66
N LEU A 346 4.61 -11.64 28.71
CA LEU A 346 4.88 -10.44 27.93
C LEU A 346 4.93 -10.75 26.45
N GLN A 347 5.66 -11.81 26.04
CA GLN A 347 5.72 -12.25 24.64
C GLN A 347 4.31 -12.54 24.10
N SER A 348 3.49 -13.29 24.85
CA SER A 348 2.10 -13.56 24.48
C SER A 348 1.26 -12.28 24.34
N SER A 349 1.54 -11.26 25.16
CA SER A 349 0.87 -9.96 25.07
C SER A 349 1.32 -9.18 23.82
N LEU A 350 2.61 -9.16 23.52
CA LEU A 350 3.16 -8.53 22.32
C LEU A 350 2.61 -9.20 21.06
N ASP A 351 2.59 -10.52 21.02
CA ASP A 351 2.06 -11.28 19.88
C ASP A 351 0.57 -10.99 19.66
N ARG A 352 -0.22 -10.92 20.75
CA ARG A 352 -1.64 -10.58 20.68
C ARG A 352 -1.86 -9.15 20.19
N ILE A 353 -1.11 -8.16 20.68
CA ILE A 353 -1.24 -6.76 20.24
C ILE A 353 -0.88 -6.64 18.77
N LYS A 354 0.21 -7.31 18.36
CA LYS A 354 0.65 -7.33 16.97
C LYS A 354 -0.41 -7.98 16.07
N SER A 355 -0.87 -9.19 16.41
CA SER A 355 -1.89 -9.90 15.62
C SER A 355 -3.17 -9.07 15.51
N THR A 356 -3.68 -8.52 16.62
CA THR A 356 -4.88 -7.67 16.59
C THR A 356 -4.66 -6.43 15.71
N GLY A 357 -3.49 -5.79 15.76
CA GLY A 357 -3.19 -4.65 14.87
C GLY A 357 -3.18 -5.03 13.39
N TYR A 358 -2.71 -6.23 13.04
CA TYR A 358 -2.76 -6.75 11.68
C TYR A 358 -4.20 -7.07 11.26
N ASP A 359 -5.00 -7.66 12.17
CA ASP A 359 -6.41 -7.98 11.91
C ASP A 359 -7.27 -6.73 11.68
N GLN A 360 -6.94 -5.58 12.30
CA GLN A 360 -7.67 -4.32 12.10
C GLN A 360 -7.61 -3.79 10.66
N VAL A 361 -6.58 -4.18 9.92
CA VAL A 361 -6.38 -3.76 8.52
C VAL A 361 -6.39 -4.96 7.56
N ASP A 362 -7.00 -6.06 7.99
CA ASP A 362 -7.13 -7.30 7.20
C ASP A 362 -5.80 -7.81 6.62
N MET A 363 -4.68 -7.44 7.25
CA MET A 363 -3.33 -7.81 6.80
C MET A 363 -2.93 -9.15 7.40
N PRO A 364 -2.60 -10.16 6.59
CA PRO A 364 -2.11 -11.43 7.11
C PRO A 364 -0.77 -11.26 7.83
N ASP A 365 -0.68 -11.73 9.09
CA ASP A 365 0.60 -11.80 9.83
C ASP A 365 1.36 -13.06 9.42
N ILE A 366 2.04 -13.00 8.27
CA ILE A 366 2.74 -14.12 7.68
C ILE A 366 4.19 -14.11 8.13
N ASN A 367 4.61 -15.19 8.77
CA ASN A 367 6.02 -15.47 9.05
C ASN A 367 6.57 -16.40 7.97
N LEU A 368 7.67 -16.00 7.32
CA LEU A 368 8.35 -16.80 6.28
C LEU A 368 8.71 -18.22 6.72
N GLN A 369 8.93 -18.42 8.04
CA GLN A 369 9.24 -19.74 8.59
C GLN A 369 8.03 -20.68 8.60
N THR A 370 6.82 -20.13 8.78
CA THR A 370 5.57 -20.91 8.69
C THR A 370 5.13 -21.14 7.25
N MET A 371 5.60 -20.32 6.31
CA MET A 371 5.29 -20.44 4.89
C MET A 371 6.05 -21.56 4.17
N SER A 372 7.25 -21.90 4.61
CA SER A 372 8.14 -22.82 3.87
C SER A 372 7.63 -24.27 3.73
N GLY A 373 6.56 -24.64 4.43
CA GLY A 373 5.94 -25.97 4.33
C GLY A 373 4.46 -25.99 3.90
N ALA A 374 3.77 -24.84 3.94
CA ALA A 374 2.31 -24.80 3.77
C ALA A 374 1.85 -24.20 2.43
N ILE A 375 2.70 -23.45 1.71
CA ILE A 375 2.29 -22.75 0.49
C ILE A 375 2.91 -23.44 -0.72
N THR A 376 2.15 -24.35 -1.31
CA THR A 376 2.53 -25.07 -2.52
C THR A 376 1.75 -24.62 -3.75
N SER A 377 0.73 -23.77 -3.61
CA SER A 377 -0.09 -23.31 -4.75
C SER A 377 -0.56 -21.87 -4.63
N GLY A 378 -0.79 -21.21 -5.77
CA GLY A 378 -1.37 -19.87 -5.86
C GLY A 378 -2.73 -19.77 -5.17
N LYS A 379 -3.55 -20.83 -5.17
CA LYS A 379 -4.83 -20.90 -4.44
C LYS A 379 -4.67 -20.80 -2.93
N ALA A 380 -3.65 -21.45 -2.35
CA ALA A 380 -3.37 -21.35 -0.93
C ALA A 380 -2.93 -19.93 -0.56
N LEU A 381 -2.11 -19.28 -1.39
CA LEU A 381 -1.75 -17.88 -1.27
C LEU A 381 -2.98 -16.96 -1.34
N LYS A 382 -3.84 -17.12 -2.34
CA LYS A 382 -5.10 -16.37 -2.46
C LYS A 382 -5.98 -16.53 -1.22
N ALA A 383 -6.06 -17.72 -0.63
CA ALA A 383 -6.85 -17.97 0.57
C ALA A 383 -6.30 -17.21 1.79
N ILE A 384 -4.98 -17.14 1.96
CA ILE A 384 -4.33 -16.42 3.06
C ILE A 384 -4.51 -14.91 2.91
N TYR A 385 -4.40 -14.39 1.69
CA TYR A 385 -4.56 -12.95 1.41
C TYR A 385 -6.02 -12.55 1.14
N TRP A 386 -6.98 -13.47 1.28
CA TRP A 386 -8.39 -13.21 0.96
C TRP A 386 -8.99 -12.00 1.70
N PRO A 387 -8.77 -11.78 3.01
CA PRO A 387 -9.27 -10.59 3.69
C PRO A 387 -8.70 -9.31 3.08
N LEU A 388 -7.39 -9.26 2.84
CA LEU A 388 -6.74 -8.10 2.22
C LEU A 388 -7.22 -7.85 0.78
N ILE A 389 -7.47 -8.92 0.00
CA ILE A 389 -8.04 -8.80 -1.35
C ILE A 389 -9.42 -8.12 -1.30
N ILE A 390 -10.28 -8.55 -0.37
CA ILE A 390 -11.63 -7.96 -0.22
C ILE A 390 -11.51 -6.49 0.18
N ARG A 391 -10.67 -6.17 1.15
CA ARG A 391 -10.40 -4.79 1.57
C ARG A 391 -9.90 -3.92 0.41
N CYS A 392 -8.97 -4.41 -0.38
CA CYS A 392 -8.48 -3.68 -1.56
C CYS A 392 -9.58 -3.51 -2.63
N LYS A 393 -10.43 -4.51 -2.85
CA LYS A 393 -11.59 -4.39 -3.73
C LYS A 393 -12.60 -3.36 -3.23
N GLU A 394 -12.77 -3.24 -1.93
CA GLU A 394 -13.61 -2.20 -1.33
C GLU A 394 -13.04 -0.82 -1.58
N LYS A 395 -11.74 -0.62 -1.33
CA LYS A 395 -11.05 0.64 -1.65
C LYS A 395 -11.13 0.99 -3.14
N MET A 396 -11.05 0.00 -4.03
CA MET A 396 -11.21 0.24 -5.48
C MET A 396 -12.61 0.73 -5.87
N LYS A 397 -13.65 0.47 -5.09
CA LYS A 397 -14.97 1.09 -5.34
C LYS A 397 -14.97 2.61 -5.17
N THR A 398 -14.02 3.15 -4.40
CA THR A 398 -13.81 4.59 -4.25
C THR A 398 -12.78 5.10 -5.26
N TRP A 399 -11.69 4.38 -5.45
CA TRP A 399 -10.60 4.76 -6.36
C TRP A 399 -11.00 4.65 -7.83
N GLY A 400 -11.64 3.54 -8.25
CA GLY A 400 -12.01 3.27 -9.65
C GLY A 400 -12.77 4.42 -10.29
N PRO A 401 -13.96 4.81 -9.79
CA PRO A 401 -14.73 5.90 -10.38
C PRO A 401 -14.01 7.25 -10.42
N GLN A 402 -13.11 7.52 -9.47
CA GLN A 402 -12.30 8.74 -9.48
C GLN A 402 -11.20 8.68 -10.54
N LEU A 403 -10.56 7.53 -10.72
CA LEU A 403 -9.60 7.32 -11.80
C LEU A 403 -10.26 7.40 -13.18
N GLU A 404 -11.46 6.85 -13.35
CA GLU A 404 -12.28 7.00 -14.56
C GLU A 404 -12.58 8.49 -14.83
N ALA A 405 -12.96 9.23 -13.78
CA ALA A 405 -13.19 10.67 -13.88
C ALA A 405 -11.90 11.43 -14.27
N MET A 406 -10.75 11.04 -13.72
CA MET A 406 -9.45 11.60 -14.08
C MET A 406 -9.13 11.38 -15.57
N VAL A 407 -9.30 10.16 -16.05
CA VAL A 407 -9.09 9.84 -17.48
C VAL A 407 -10.05 10.63 -18.36
N SER A 408 -11.31 10.76 -17.94
CA SER A 408 -12.29 11.59 -18.66
C SER A 408 -11.88 13.06 -18.69
N ILE A 409 -11.31 13.61 -17.62
CA ILE A 409 -10.75 14.96 -17.59
C ILE A 409 -9.59 15.10 -18.59
N ILE A 410 -8.71 14.10 -18.66
CA ILE A 410 -7.58 14.10 -19.60
C ILE A 410 -8.10 14.11 -21.04
N ILE A 411 -9.08 13.28 -21.38
CA ILE A 411 -9.65 13.21 -22.74
C ILE A 411 -10.36 14.51 -23.11
N ASP A 412 -11.31 14.95 -22.27
CA ASP A 412 -12.10 16.16 -22.52
C ASP A 412 -11.21 17.40 -22.63
N GLY A 413 -10.24 17.53 -21.72
CA GLY A 413 -9.27 18.61 -21.75
C GLY A 413 -8.33 18.56 -22.96
N SER A 414 -7.98 17.38 -23.42
CA SER A 414 -7.17 17.20 -24.64
C SER A 414 -7.92 17.60 -25.91
N ILE A 415 -9.23 17.42 -25.94
CA ILE A 415 -10.09 17.91 -27.02
C ILE A 415 -10.17 19.44 -27.01
N VAL A 416 -10.31 20.03 -25.83
CA VAL A 416 -10.45 21.49 -25.64
C VAL A 416 -9.12 22.21 -25.86
N TYR A 417 -8.00 21.63 -25.46
CA TYR A 417 -6.65 22.20 -25.54
C TYR A 417 -5.72 21.38 -26.46
N PRO A 418 -5.98 21.33 -27.78
CA PRO A 418 -5.21 20.46 -28.69
C PRO A 418 -3.73 20.82 -28.77
N ASN A 419 -3.33 22.05 -28.42
CA ASN A 419 -1.92 22.44 -28.40
C ASN A 419 -1.12 21.72 -27.31
N CYS A 420 -1.75 21.35 -26.20
CA CYS A 420 -1.10 20.68 -25.07
C CYS A 420 -0.74 19.23 -25.38
N ILE A 421 -1.39 18.61 -26.35
CA ILE A 421 -1.16 17.19 -26.71
C ILE A 421 -0.18 16.99 -27.87
N LYS A 422 0.25 18.04 -28.57
CA LYS A 422 1.16 17.98 -29.72
C LYS A 422 2.49 17.27 -29.47
N ARG A 423 2.93 17.21 -28.20
CA ARG A 423 4.16 16.48 -27.84
C ARG A 423 3.97 14.97 -27.74
N TYR A 424 2.71 14.50 -27.69
CA TYR A 424 2.37 13.09 -27.53
C TYR A 424 1.83 12.48 -28.82
N THR A 425 1.08 13.24 -29.62
CA THR A 425 0.49 12.81 -30.88
C THR A 425 0.34 13.96 -31.85
N ASP A 426 0.44 13.65 -33.16
CA ASP A 426 0.11 14.58 -34.24
C ASP A 426 -1.39 14.52 -34.62
N ASP A 427 -2.12 13.53 -34.09
CA ASP A 427 -3.53 13.33 -34.37
C ASP A 427 -4.41 14.30 -33.57
N PHE A 428 -5.49 14.75 -34.22
CA PHE A 428 -6.51 15.56 -33.54
C PHE A 428 -7.59 14.68 -32.95
N LEU A 429 -7.90 14.90 -31.68
CA LEU A 429 -9.02 14.24 -31.03
C LEU A 429 -10.34 14.88 -31.48
N VAL A 430 -11.29 14.03 -31.85
CA VAL A 430 -12.66 14.41 -32.13
C VAL A 430 -13.55 13.89 -31.00
N SER A 431 -14.51 14.72 -30.56
CA SER A 431 -15.46 14.31 -29.53
C SER A 431 -16.31 13.12 -30.01
N VAL A 432 -16.13 11.99 -29.37
CA VAL A 432 -16.91 10.76 -29.56
C VAL A 432 -17.46 10.35 -28.20
N ALA A 433 -18.64 9.74 -28.18
CA ALA A 433 -19.17 9.20 -26.92
C ALA A 433 -18.35 7.98 -26.49
N TYR A 434 -17.67 8.09 -25.35
CA TYR A 434 -16.81 7.05 -24.79
C TYR A 434 -17.24 6.68 -23.37
N GLU A 435 -16.76 5.56 -22.90
CA GLU A 435 -16.87 5.07 -21.52
C GLU A 435 -15.49 4.60 -21.09
N VAL A 436 -15.11 4.92 -19.85
CA VAL A 436 -13.84 4.52 -19.25
C VAL A 436 -14.15 3.48 -18.19
N ASP A 437 -13.39 2.43 -18.15
CA ASP A 437 -13.44 1.39 -17.12
C ASP A 437 -12.06 1.17 -16.53
N VAL A 438 -11.99 1.01 -15.21
CA VAL A 438 -10.75 0.85 -14.45
C VAL A 438 -10.83 -0.42 -13.61
N GLU A 439 -10.12 -1.45 -14.04
CA GLU A 439 -10.06 -2.74 -13.35
C GLU A 439 -8.80 -2.86 -12.50
N GLN A 440 -8.96 -3.44 -11.29
CA GLN A 440 -7.85 -3.67 -10.37
C GLN A 440 -7.05 -4.92 -10.77
N ASN A 441 -5.73 -4.79 -10.82
CA ASN A 441 -4.81 -5.91 -10.88
C ASN A 441 -4.38 -6.34 -9.48
N ILE A 442 -4.55 -7.61 -9.13
CA ILE A 442 -4.18 -8.13 -7.81
C ILE A 442 -2.81 -8.80 -7.95
N PRO A 443 -1.78 -8.38 -7.18
CA PRO A 443 -0.40 -8.85 -7.31
C PRO A 443 -0.19 -10.24 -6.66
N ILE A 444 -1.06 -11.17 -6.95
CA ILE A 444 -0.91 -12.57 -6.51
C ILE A 444 -0.73 -13.43 -7.76
N PRO A 445 0.37 -14.20 -7.84
CA PRO A 445 0.58 -15.10 -8.96
C PRO A 445 -0.61 -16.03 -9.13
N ASP A 446 -1.21 -16.02 -10.29
CA ASP A 446 -2.16 -17.06 -10.66
C ASP A 446 -1.41 -18.37 -10.83
N ASP A 447 -2.10 -19.49 -10.63
CA ASP A 447 -1.53 -20.79 -10.93
C ASP A 447 -1.55 -20.97 -12.44
N GLU A 448 -0.54 -20.37 -13.11
CA GLU A 448 -0.45 -20.32 -14.58
C GLU A 448 -0.62 -21.72 -15.21
N VAL A 449 -0.14 -22.75 -14.52
CA VAL A 449 -0.25 -24.13 -14.99
C VAL A 449 -1.71 -24.60 -14.94
N GLU A 450 -2.44 -24.26 -13.88
CA GLU A 450 -3.84 -24.63 -13.73
C GLU A 450 -4.73 -23.81 -14.69
N GLU A 451 -4.51 -22.49 -14.79
CA GLU A 451 -5.23 -21.66 -15.78
C GLU A 451 -4.98 -22.12 -17.21
N LYS A 452 -3.72 -22.42 -17.54
CA LYS A 452 -3.35 -22.94 -18.85
C LYS A 452 -4.06 -24.28 -19.16
N ASN A 453 -4.21 -25.13 -18.14
CA ASN A 453 -4.94 -26.38 -18.28
C ASN A 453 -6.44 -26.18 -18.44
N VAL A 454 -7.03 -25.22 -17.72
CA VAL A 454 -8.45 -24.84 -17.85
C VAL A 454 -8.71 -24.28 -19.24
N ASP A 455 -7.92 -23.31 -19.70
CA ASP A 455 -8.03 -22.73 -21.03
C ASP A 455 -7.82 -23.78 -22.14
N LEU A 456 -6.91 -24.73 -21.94
CA LEU A 456 -6.70 -25.85 -22.86
C LEU A 456 -7.93 -26.78 -22.90
N ALA A 457 -8.57 -27.01 -21.76
CA ALA A 457 -9.81 -27.76 -21.71
C ALA A 457 -10.94 -27.02 -22.41
N GLU A 458 -11.04 -25.68 -22.28
CA GLU A 458 -12.00 -24.83 -22.99
C GLU A 458 -11.76 -24.83 -24.51
N VAL A 459 -10.49 -24.80 -24.96
CA VAL A 459 -10.14 -24.97 -26.37
C VAL A 459 -10.57 -26.33 -26.88
N THR A 460 -10.38 -27.38 -26.08
CA THR A 460 -10.79 -28.75 -26.43
C THR A 460 -12.33 -28.88 -26.50
N ALA A 461 -13.04 -28.20 -25.58
CA ALA A 461 -14.50 -28.10 -25.57
C ALA A 461 -15.08 -27.13 -26.63
N GLN A 462 -14.22 -26.46 -27.42
CA GLN A 462 -14.58 -25.46 -28.44
C GLN A 462 -15.31 -24.23 -27.91
N VAL A 463 -15.12 -23.90 -26.64
CA VAL A 463 -15.63 -22.68 -26.00
C VAL A 463 -14.65 -21.51 -26.23
N MET A 464 -13.36 -21.79 -26.20
CA MET A 464 -12.28 -20.84 -26.54
C MET A 464 -11.66 -21.16 -27.90
N SER A 465 -11.30 -20.15 -28.68
CA SER A 465 -10.58 -20.37 -29.94
C SER A 465 -9.09 -20.61 -29.68
N ARG A 466 -8.46 -21.46 -30.53
CA ARG A 466 -7.01 -21.67 -30.49
C ARG A 466 -6.22 -20.37 -30.67
N LYS A 467 -6.75 -19.46 -31.51
CA LYS A 467 -6.16 -18.13 -31.69
C LYS A 467 -6.13 -17.31 -30.39
N SER A 468 -7.22 -17.32 -29.63
CA SER A 468 -7.29 -16.62 -28.33
C SER A 468 -6.36 -17.24 -27.29
N TYR A 469 -6.27 -18.58 -27.26
CA TYR A 469 -5.35 -19.30 -26.40
C TYR A 469 -3.88 -18.97 -26.69
N MET A 470 -3.48 -18.97 -27.97
CA MET A 470 -2.11 -18.63 -28.37
C MET A 470 -1.75 -17.19 -28.05
N LYS A 471 -2.66 -16.25 -28.27
CA LYS A 471 -2.44 -14.84 -27.89
C LYS A 471 -2.26 -14.67 -26.38
N LYS A 472 -3.12 -15.32 -25.58
CA LYS A 472 -3.07 -15.20 -24.12
C LYS A 472 -1.78 -15.79 -23.53
N TRP A 473 -1.40 -16.99 -23.97
CA TRP A 473 -0.34 -17.77 -23.31
C TRP A 473 1.04 -17.63 -23.94
N TYR A 474 1.11 -17.32 -25.24
CA TYR A 474 2.37 -17.18 -25.96
C TYR A 474 2.65 -15.75 -26.43
N GLN A 475 1.73 -14.80 -26.14
CA GLN A 475 1.84 -13.38 -26.50
C GLN A 475 2.14 -13.13 -27.99
N LEU A 476 1.66 -13.99 -28.85
CA LEU A 476 1.86 -13.93 -30.30
C LEU A 476 0.99 -12.84 -30.92
N THR A 477 1.53 -12.15 -31.90
CA THR A 477 0.79 -11.20 -32.76
C THR A 477 -0.22 -11.93 -33.67
N ASP A 478 -1.14 -11.19 -34.29
CA ASP A 478 -2.15 -11.77 -35.20
C ASP A 478 -1.53 -12.52 -36.40
N ASP A 479 -0.41 -12.02 -36.91
CA ASP A 479 0.30 -12.60 -38.03
C ASP A 479 1.03 -13.89 -37.62
N GLU A 480 1.76 -13.87 -36.49
CA GLU A 480 2.43 -15.05 -35.93
C GLU A 480 1.45 -16.17 -35.55
N VAL A 481 0.29 -15.82 -34.99
CA VAL A 481 -0.76 -16.82 -34.69
C VAL A 481 -1.30 -17.44 -35.99
N SER A 482 -1.42 -16.66 -37.04
CA SER A 482 -1.90 -17.18 -38.35
C SER A 482 -0.88 -18.12 -38.96
N GLU A 483 0.40 -17.80 -38.92
CA GLU A 483 1.50 -18.67 -39.39
C GLU A 483 1.56 -19.98 -38.57
N GLU A 484 1.44 -19.92 -37.24
CA GLU A 484 1.46 -21.09 -36.36
C GLU A 484 0.25 -22.01 -36.62
N LEU A 485 -0.94 -21.44 -36.83
CA LEU A 485 -2.14 -22.22 -37.17
C LEU A 485 -2.03 -22.90 -38.54
N GLU A 486 -1.38 -22.26 -39.50
CA GLU A 486 -1.08 -22.85 -40.82
C GLU A 486 -0.09 -24.01 -40.69
N GLN A 487 0.97 -23.84 -39.88
CA GLN A 487 1.94 -24.88 -39.57
C GLN A 487 1.28 -26.12 -38.95
N ILE A 488 0.44 -25.90 -37.91
CA ILE A 488 -0.33 -26.97 -37.25
C ILE A 488 -1.25 -27.71 -38.24
N ALA A 489 -1.85 -26.99 -39.18
CA ALA A 489 -2.70 -27.61 -40.21
C ALA A 489 -1.89 -28.50 -41.15
N ILE A 490 -0.70 -28.05 -41.57
CA ILE A 490 0.21 -28.84 -42.44
C ILE A 490 0.69 -30.10 -41.69
N GLU A 491 1.11 -29.98 -40.46
CA GLU A 491 1.55 -31.12 -39.64
C GLU A 491 0.44 -32.16 -39.44
N ARG A 492 -0.79 -31.69 -39.25
CA ARG A 492 -1.96 -32.57 -39.13
C ARG A 492 -2.24 -33.33 -40.43
N GLN A 493 -2.10 -32.66 -41.57
CA GLN A 493 -2.27 -33.29 -42.88
C GLN A 493 -1.18 -34.36 -43.12
N ILE A 494 0.07 -34.09 -42.77
CA ILE A 494 1.17 -35.04 -42.85
C ILE A 494 0.92 -36.27 -41.97
N LEU A 495 0.41 -36.05 -40.73
CA LEU A 495 0.09 -37.14 -39.82
C LEU A 495 -1.13 -37.96 -40.28
N GLU A 496 -2.14 -37.33 -40.87
CA GLU A 496 -3.28 -38.03 -41.47
C GLU A 496 -2.85 -38.85 -42.70
N GLU A 497 -1.99 -38.32 -43.58
CA GLU A 497 -1.42 -39.07 -44.72
C GLU A 497 -0.54 -40.22 -44.27
N ALA A 498 0.24 -40.07 -43.20
CA ALA A 498 1.07 -41.15 -42.65
C ALA A 498 0.26 -42.25 -41.94
N SER A 499 -0.96 -41.96 -41.50
CA SER A 499 -1.84 -42.89 -40.77
C SER A 499 -2.76 -43.73 -41.69
N PHE A 500 -2.86 -43.41 -42.99
CA PHE A 500 -3.56 -44.27 -43.94
C PHE A 500 -2.68 -45.45 -44.34
N PRO A 501 -3.05 -46.71 -44.08
CA PRO A 501 -2.31 -47.85 -44.58
C PRO A 501 -2.47 -47.92 -46.08
N MET A 502 -1.41 -47.59 -46.84
CA MET A 502 -1.33 -47.84 -48.27
C MET A 502 -1.54 -49.33 -48.50
N ASN A 503 -2.57 -49.67 -49.24
CA ASN A 503 -2.84 -51.00 -49.71
C ASN A 503 -1.61 -51.54 -50.54
N GLY A 504 -0.91 -52.45 -49.90
CA GLY A 504 -0.21 -53.57 -50.57
C GLY A 504 0.72 -53.25 -51.72
N GLU A 505 1.70 -52.40 -51.58
CA GLU A 505 2.94 -52.51 -52.37
C GLU A 505 4.13 -52.43 -51.39
N THR A 506 4.81 -53.59 -51.28
CA THR A 506 6.08 -53.71 -50.56
C THR A 506 7.13 -52.86 -51.23
N VAL A 507 7.45 -51.72 -50.63
CA VAL A 507 8.67 -50.99 -51.03
C VAL A 507 9.86 -51.75 -50.45
N PRO A 508 10.87 -52.13 -51.31
CA PRO A 508 12.06 -52.83 -50.83
C PRO A 508 12.85 -51.89 -49.87
N TYR A 509 13.13 -52.38 -48.67
CA TYR A 509 14.07 -51.73 -47.77
C TYR A 509 15.42 -51.53 -48.46
N PRO A 510 16.04 -50.37 -48.43
CA PRO A 510 17.44 -50.24 -48.82
C PRO A 510 18.29 -50.98 -47.77
N GLU A 511 19.10 -51.92 -48.20
CA GLU A 511 20.07 -52.66 -47.41
C GLU A 511 20.96 -51.67 -46.66
N ALA A 512 20.92 -51.77 -45.33
CA ALA A 512 21.85 -51.07 -44.45
C ALA A 512 23.26 -51.61 -44.70
N LYS A 513 24.19 -50.76 -45.10
CA LYS A 513 25.61 -51.02 -45.05
C LYS A 513 26.06 -51.14 -43.60
N ASP A 514 26.50 -52.35 -43.30
CA ASP A 514 27.17 -52.75 -42.08
C ASP A 514 28.51 -51.98 -41.98
N GLU A 515 28.66 -51.08 -41.03
CA GLU A 515 29.96 -50.65 -40.50
C GLU A 515 29.73 -49.88 -39.14
N GLY A 516 30.17 -50.54 -38.06
CA GLY A 516 30.40 -49.81 -36.79
C GLY A 516 29.87 -50.51 -35.55
N GLU A 517 30.78 -50.98 -34.73
CA GLU A 517 30.67 -51.73 -33.48
C GLU A 517 29.64 -51.16 -32.48
N PRO A 518 29.03 -52.02 -31.63
CA PRO A 518 28.05 -51.60 -30.63
C PRO A 518 28.75 -50.93 -29.43
N VAL A 519 28.36 -49.68 -29.19
CA VAL A 519 28.64 -49.01 -27.91
C VAL A 519 27.53 -49.44 -26.96
N GLU A 520 27.88 -50.21 -25.97
CA GLU A 520 27.05 -50.52 -24.80
C GLU A 520 26.77 -49.20 -24.06
N SER A 521 25.54 -48.71 -24.07
CA SER A 521 25.05 -47.76 -23.11
C SER A 521 24.27 -48.48 -22.04
N GLU A 522 24.85 -48.56 -20.86
CA GLU A 522 24.16 -48.95 -19.64
C GLU A 522 22.99 -47.99 -19.44
N LEU A 523 21.78 -48.53 -19.57
CA LEU A 523 20.57 -47.89 -19.07
C LEU A 523 20.33 -48.43 -17.68
N ASP A 524 20.59 -47.60 -16.65
CA ASP A 524 20.16 -47.85 -15.32
C ASP A 524 18.63 -47.89 -15.26
N GLU A 525 18.09 -49.04 -14.93
CA GLU A 525 16.70 -49.21 -14.56
C GLU A 525 16.50 -48.60 -13.17
N PRO A 526 15.39 -47.87 -12.92
CA PRO A 526 15.10 -47.42 -11.55
C PRO A 526 14.62 -48.60 -10.69
N GLU A 527 15.34 -48.83 -9.59
CA GLU A 527 15.00 -49.80 -8.56
C GLU A 527 13.60 -49.53 -7.98
N ASP A 528 12.82 -50.63 -7.92
CA ASP A 528 11.58 -50.76 -7.17
C ASP A 528 11.83 -50.48 -5.67
N VAL A 529 11.27 -49.39 -5.15
CA VAL A 529 11.21 -49.17 -3.70
C VAL A 529 9.99 -49.90 -3.15
N ILE A 530 10.33 -50.93 -2.42
CA ILE A 530 9.44 -51.82 -1.67
C ILE A 530 8.62 -51.01 -0.66
N ASN A 531 7.30 -51.22 -0.70
CA ASN A 531 6.37 -50.86 0.37
C ASN A 531 6.76 -51.63 1.66
N GLU A 532 7.18 -50.92 2.68
CA GLU A 532 7.15 -51.42 4.05
C GLU A 532 5.88 -50.94 4.75
N ASP A 533 5.12 -51.95 5.16
CA ASP A 533 3.92 -51.86 5.98
C ASP A 533 4.20 -51.11 7.30
N ILE A 534 3.41 -50.09 7.59
CA ILE A 534 3.28 -49.55 8.93
C ILE A 534 1.99 -50.14 9.52
N GLU A 535 2.17 -51.11 10.39
CA GLU A 535 1.13 -51.65 11.26
C GLU A 535 0.58 -50.55 12.18
N GLU A 536 -0.74 -50.42 12.13
CA GLU A 536 -1.54 -49.74 13.14
C GLU A 536 -1.39 -50.47 14.49
N THR A 537 -0.85 -49.81 15.49
CA THR A 537 -1.10 -50.18 16.88
C THR A 537 -2.18 -49.24 17.43
N VAL A 538 -3.38 -49.79 17.45
CA VAL A 538 -4.49 -49.30 18.27
C VAL A 538 -4.25 -49.76 19.68
N GLU A 539 -3.94 -48.91 20.62
CA GLU A 539 -4.12 -49.14 22.04
C GLU A 539 -5.44 -48.53 22.50
N GLU A 540 -6.40 -49.42 22.72
CA GLU A 540 -7.58 -49.19 23.53
C GLU A 540 -7.16 -49.08 24.99
N ASP A 541 -7.43 -47.98 25.65
CA ASP A 541 -7.58 -47.95 27.10
C ASP A 541 -8.99 -47.47 27.47
N GLU A 542 -9.84 -48.46 27.72
CA GLU A 542 -11.04 -48.36 28.56
C GLU A 542 -10.60 -48.22 30.03
N ASN A 543 -11.18 -47.22 30.73
CA ASN A 543 -11.85 -47.36 32.03
C ASN A 543 -12.17 -45.98 32.60
N VAL A 544 -13.44 -45.62 32.58
CA VAL A 544 -14.40 -45.72 33.71
C VAL A 544 -13.88 -45.02 34.98
N ASP A 545 -14.47 -43.88 35.31
CA ASP A 545 -15.33 -43.80 36.49
C ASP A 545 -16.14 -42.48 36.50
N ASP A 546 -17.41 -42.75 36.57
CA ASP A 546 -18.55 -41.90 36.93
C ASP A 546 -18.43 -41.46 38.41
N GLN A 547 -18.45 -40.16 38.68
CA GLN A 547 -19.00 -39.67 39.95
C GLN A 547 -19.52 -38.22 39.78
N SER A 548 -20.83 -38.18 39.67
CA SER A 548 -21.66 -37.04 40.04
C SER A 548 -21.33 -36.54 41.46
N ASP A 549 -21.19 -35.23 41.61
CA ASP A 549 -21.64 -34.53 42.83
C ASP A 549 -22.15 -33.11 42.48
N GLU A 550 -23.45 -33.00 42.61
CA GLU A 550 -24.16 -31.75 42.84
C GLU A 550 -23.67 -31.11 44.13
N VAL A 551 -23.36 -29.83 44.13
CA VAL A 551 -23.59 -28.98 45.30
C VAL A 551 -23.99 -27.58 44.87
N ASN A 552 -25.21 -27.28 45.14
CA ASN A 552 -25.97 -26.05 45.36
C ASN A 552 -25.20 -24.81 45.90
N VAL A 553 -25.57 -23.69 45.31
CA VAL A 553 -26.07 -22.43 45.93
C VAL A 553 -25.39 -21.90 47.22
N ASN A 554 -24.75 -20.76 47.08
CA ASN A 554 -25.18 -19.48 47.64
C ASN A 554 -24.39 -18.31 47.03
#